data_c1466deee4d197d541122d75bf853fce
#
_entry.id   c1466deee4d197d541122d75bf853fce
#
_cell.length_a   1.000
_cell.length_b   1.000
_cell.length_c   1.000
_cell.angle_alpha   90.00
_cell.angle_beta   90.00
_cell.angle_gamma   90.00
#
_symmetry.space_group_name_H-M   'P 1'
#
loop_
_entity.id
_entity.type
_entity.pdbx_description
1 polymer ?
#
loop_
_entity_poly.entity_id
_entity_poly.type
_entity_poly.pdbx_seq_one_letter_code
_entity_poly.pdbx_strand_id
1 'polypeptide(L)'
;MKKVYVLLSMLPIGIMAQNFSEVQTGMKNFYYSASDVGHVDNNGFQDIVINGAVDTDGDGSADTSFNEVYKNNGSTLTLYADLGMDATHLGDIKFIDYNNDGLTDIISTGLSYIDIVNYKHYRFRNTGSGFVKEAELPGKIYGSMEVFDFNHDGLQDYAINGTQYIDGTGFVNKLDYYQNSAVGFQLFQGWMEGTQNSSFKMVDLNNDHLLDMVILGYDVNTNPIFRVYLNNSGTLTLSQTLLPLANGKIEFADFNADGYQDIVVAAQDENFAGYLGILMNDGTGHLNIQQVNVPEISEPALAVGDMNNDGYYDFIVSGNDDNNDALVKVFLFNSANQTFTENTTTGLHSLGGPGFVHLLDYNNDHHLDVLLSGFDWADPGMPSLTKIFKNVSTETNLKPAPPTNLSLTKNGNRFNFSWTGATDDKTPVTALSYEITVGKTPGVYDIAKYIVTTPSWFLDLDSSVQNVYWSVRSIDASKAYSDRSTEATLGTQNIIKERDFMIYPNPASEKVFIKGEKVTDVEMYSIDGKKLSIDMSADRSLNVSHLIKGVYLLKVKIKDQWTTRKLIIK
;
A
#
# COMPACT_ATOMS: atom_id res chain seq x y z
N MET A 1 22.53 -32.29 48.37
CA MET A 1 21.77 -31.43 47.45
C MET A 1 22.39 -31.58 46.08
N LYS A 2 21.76 -32.37 45.19
CA LYS A 2 22.18 -32.50 43.78
C LYS A 2 21.59 -31.34 42.99
N LYS A 3 22.44 -30.50 42.41
CA LYS A 3 22.03 -29.47 41.47
C LYS A 3 21.67 -30.12 40.14
N VAL A 4 20.41 -30.04 39.75
CA VAL A 4 19.96 -30.42 38.42
C VAL A 4 20.18 -29.21 37.53
N TYR A 5 21.08 -29.32 36.57
CA TYR A 5 21.23 -28.35 35.47
C TYR A 5 20.23 -28.73 34.37
N VAL A 6 19.20 -27.94 34.19
CA VAL A 6 18.33 -28.01 33.00
C VAL A 6 19.09 -27.35 31.86
N LEU A 7 19.59 -28.17 30.94
CA LEU A 7 20.12 -27.68 29.66
C LEU A 7 18.89 -27.33 28.80
N LEU A 8 18.56 -26.04 28.69
CA LEU A 8 17.65 -25.57 27.66
C LEU A 8 18.43 -25.69 26.33
N SER A 9 18.13 -26.69 25.53
CA SER A 9 18.56 -26.76 24.16
C SER A 9 17.78 -25.67 23.40
N MET A 10 18.41 -24.54 23.11
CA MET A 10 17.97 -23.70 22.04
C MET A 10 18.08 -24.50 20.73
N LEU A 11 16.97 -24.99 20.24
CA LEU A 11 16.90 -25.43 18.86
C LEU A 11 17.23 -24.20 18.00
N PRO A 12 18.19 -24.28 17.07
CA PRO A 12 18.34 -23.23 16.09
C PRO A 12 17.01 -23.15 15.34
N ILE A 13 16.37 -21.98 15.35
CA ILE A 13 15.35 -21.65 14.35
C ILE A 13 16.12 -21.73 13.04
N GLY A 14 15.93 -22.83 12.31
CA GLY A 14 16.52 -22.98 10.99
C GLY A 14 15.93 -21.87 10.14
N ILE A 15 16.77 -20.94 9.72
CA ILE A 15 16.45 -20.04 8.61
C ILE A 15 16.21 -21.00 7.44
N MET A 16 14.95 -21.21 7.08
CA MET A 16 14.60 -22.04 5.92
C MET A 16 15.12 -21.31 4.70
N ALA A 17 16.05 -21.92 3.99
CA ALA A 17 16.60 -21.36 2.77
C ALA A 17 15.45 -21.15 1.78
N GLN A 18 15.21 -19.90 1.45
CA GLN A 18 14.19 -19.52 0.48
C GLN A 18 14.77 -19.79 -0.91
N ASN A 19 14.19 -20.74 -1.61
CA ASN A 19 14.60 -21.08 -2.96
C ASN A 19 13.61 -20.49 -3.96
N PHE A 20 14.15 -19.86 -5.00
CA PHE A 20 13.39 -19.39 -6.15
C PHE A 20 13.70 -20.25 -7.37
N SER A 21 12.72 -20.44 -8.24
CA SER A 21 12.88 -21.12 -9.51
C SER A 21 12.39 -20.25 -10.67
N GLU A 22 13.20 -20.10 -11.71
CA GLU A 22 12.87 -19.29 -12.87
C GLU A 22 11.63 -19.83 -13.61
N VAL A 23 10.73 -18.93 -13.99
CA VAL A 23 9.55 -19.20 -14.80
C VAL A 23 9.79 -18.71 -16.22
N GLN A 24 9.50 -19.55 -17.22
CA GLN A 24 9.57 -19.15 -18.62
C GLN A 24 8.32 -18.36 -19.01
N THR A 25 8.44 -17.06 -19.14
CA THR A 25 7.31 -16.14 -19.31
C THR A 25 6.98 -15.79 -20.75
N GLY A 26 7.97 -15.86 -21.65
CA GLY A 26 7.83 -15.34 -23.01
C GLY A 26 7.78 -13.82 -23.13
N MET A 27 8.00 -13.10 -22.02
CA MET A 27 8.17 -11.62 -22.06
C MET A 27 9.43 -11.25 -22.85
N LYS A 28 9.41 -10.06 -23.44
CA LYS A 28 10.62 -9.44 -24.00
C LYS A 28 11.59 -9.07 -22.89
N ASN A 29 12.85 -8.93 -23.25
CA ASN A 29 13.89 -8.35 -22.40
C ASN A 29 13.92 -6.84 -22.60
N PHE A 30 13.76 -6.08 -21.53
CA PHE A 30 13.64 -4.64 -21.57
C PHE A 30 14.88 -3.97 -20.99
N TYR A 31 15.40 -2.99 -21.70
CA TYR A 31 16.49 -2.12 -21.28
C TYR A 31 15.93 -0.82 -20.70
N TYR A 32 16.52 -0.29 -19.62
CA TYR A 32 16.12 0.98 -19.01
C TYR A 32 14.63 1.03 -18.71
N SER A 33 14.16 -0.04 -18.13
CA SER A 33 12.74 -0.34 -17.99
C SER A 33 12.18 0.09 -16.64
N ALA A 34 10.88 0.34 -16.64
CA ALA A 34 10.06 0.39 -15.44
C ALA A 34 8.83 -0.49 -15.63
N SER A 35 8.22 -0.88 -14.53
CA SER A 35 7.01 -1.71 -14.57
C SER A 35 6.13 -1.45 -13.36
N ASP A 36 4.88 -1.94 -13.44
CA ASP A 36 3.98 -1.99 -12.32
C ASP A 36 3.18 -3.30 -12.35
N VAL A 37 2.66 -3.72 -11.19
CA VAL A 37 1.85 -4.92 -11.04
C VAL A 37 0.47 -4.58 -10.50
N GLY A 38 -0.57 -5.15 -11.09
CA GLY A 38 -1.95 -4.82 -10.74
C GLY A 38 -2.94 -5.79 -11.38
N HIS A 39 -4.20 -5.39 -11.47
CA HIS A 39 -5.26 -6.22 -12.05
C HIS A 39 -5.91 -5.49 -13.24
N VAL A 40 -5.68 -5.96 -14.45
CA VAL A 40 -6.29 -5.42 -15.68
C VAL A 40 -7.64 -6.05 -15.96
N ASP A 41 -7.84 -7.26 -15.46
CA ASP A 41 -9.11 -7.98 -15.54
C ASP A 41 -9.48 -8.57 -14.16
N ASN A 42 -10.63 -9.23 -14.08
CA ASN A 42 -11.18 -9.76 -12.84
C ASN A 42 -10.85 -11.24 -12.61
N ASN A 43 -9.74 -11.74 -13.16
CA ASN A 43 -9.38 -13.15 -13.04
C ASN A 43 -8.73 -13.52 -11.69
N GLY A 44 -8.35 -12.52 -10.89
CA GLY A 44 -7.77 -12.68 -9.56
C GLY A 44 -6.25 -12.85 -9.53
N PHE A 45 -5.58 -12.89 -10.68
CA PHE A 45 -4.12 -12.88 -10.78
C PHE A 45 -3.60 -11.48 -11.05
N GLN A 46 -2.40 -11.18 -10.54
CA GLN A 46 -1.76 -9.89 -10.80
C GLN A 46 -1.17 -9.89 -12.22
N ASP A 47 -1.53 -8.86 -12.98
CA ASP A 47 -1.02 -8.57 -14.32
C ASP A 47 0.18 -7.62 -14.25
N ILE A 48 0.89 -7.46 -15.36
CA ILE A 48 2.11 -6.66 -15.44
C ILE A 48 1.95 -5.62 -16.56
N VAL A 49 2.29 -4.35 -16.25
CA VAL A 49 2.59 -3.34 -17.26
C VAL A 49 4.08 -3.05 -17.22
N ILE A 50 4.70 -2.92 -18.38
CA ILE A 50 6.13 -2.66 -18.49
C ILE A 50 6.41 -1.70 -19.65
N ASN A 51 7.34 -0.78 -19.44
CA ASN A 51 7.93 0.03 -20.49
C ASN A 51 9.45 -0.17 -20.54
N GLY A 52 10.04 0.10 -21.69
CA GLY A 52 11.50 0.03 -21.84
C GLY A 52 11.91 -0.06 -23.29
N ALA A 53 13.20 0.06 -23.51
CA ALA A 53 13.81 -0.18 -24.82
C ALA A 53 14.06 -1.67 -25.03
N VAL A 54 14.04 -2.12 -26.26
CA VAL A 54 14.20 -3.53 -26.64
C VAL A 54 15.16 -3.64 -27.82
N ASP A 55 16.03 -4.62 -27.78
CA ASP A 55 16.83 -5.07 -28.92
C ASP A 55 15.98 -6.03 -29.77
N THR A 56 15.60 -5.62 -30.97
CA THR A 56 14.74 -6.41 -31.86
C THR A 56 15.50 -7.16 -32.94
N ASP A 57 16.74 -6.80 -33.21
CA ASP A 57 17.57 -7.44 -34.22
C ASP A 57 18.67 -8.37 -33.66
N GLY A 58 18.87 -8.36 -32.34
CA GLY A 58 19.76 -9.25 -31.61
C GLY A 58 21.23 -8.84 -31.69
N ASP A 59 21.52 -7.57 -31.95
CA ASP A 59 22.90 -7.06 -32.03
C ASP A 59 23.50 -6.66 -30.66
N GLY A 60 22.70 -6.74 -29.58
CA GLY A 60 23.06 -6.39 -28.21
C GLY A 60 22.77 -4.94 -27.84
N SER A 61 22.21 -4.15 -28.75
CA SER A 61 21.82 -2.76 -28.52
C SER A 61 20.32 -2.60 -28.64
N ALA A 62 19.72 -1.81 -27.78
CA ALA A 62 18.30 -1.50 -27.92
C ALA A 62 18.08 -0.60 -29.15
N ASP A 63 17.07 -0.88 -29.95
CA ASP A 63 16.75 -0.19 -31.19
C ASP A 63 15.32 0.40 -31.23
N THR A 64 14.48 0.05 -30.28
CA THR A 64 13.11 0.58 -30.17
C THR A 64 12.62 0.49 -28.72
N SER A 65 11.47 1.09 -28.42
CA SER A 65 10.83 0.99 -27.10
C SER A 65 9.39 0.50 -27.23
N PHE A 66 8.92 -0.15 -26.15
CA PHE A 66 7.56 -0.65 -26.03
C PHE A 66 6.95 -0.25 -24.68
N ASN A 67 5.64 -0.06 -24.67
CA ASN A 67 4.80 -0.08 -23.49
C ASN A 67 3.86 -1.27 -23.63
N GLU A 68 4.05 -2.32 -22.86
CA GLU A 68 3.31 -3.59 -23.01
C GLU A 68 2.56 -3.96 -21.73
N VAL A 69 1.40 -4.57 -21.92
CA VAL A 69 0.58 -5.15 -20.85
C VAL A 69 0.53 -6.66 -21.03
N TYR A 70 0.89 -7.38 -19.99
CA TYR A 70 0.84 -8.84 -19.95
C TYR A 70 -0.21 -9.29 -18.94
N LYS A 71 -1.16 -10.14 -19.39
CA LYS A 71 -2.12 -10.79 -18.52
C LYS A 71 -1.58 -12.10 -17.98
N ASN A 72 -1.80 -12.28 -16.70
CA ASN A 72 -1.44 -13.47 -15.94
C ASN A 72 -2.68 -14.37 -15.74
N ASN A 73 -2.53 -15.67 -15.87
CA ASN A 73 -3.56 -16.66 -15.56
C ASN A 73 -3.13 -17.68 -14.49
N GLY A 74 -2.06 -17.36 -13.74
CA GLY A 74 -1.47 -18.23 -12.72
C GLY A 74 -0.52 -19.31 -13.26
N SER A 75 -0.36 -19.40 -14.56
CA SER A 75 0.54 -20.39 -15.20
C SER A 75 1.36 -19.79 -16.32
N THR A 76 0.80 -18.82 -17.04
CA THR A 76 1.45 -18.17 -18.20
C THR A 76 1.13 -16.68 -18.22
N LEU A 77 2.08 -15.90 -18.70
CA LEU A 77 1.86 -14.52 -19.11
C LEU A 77 1.58 -14.48 -20.61
N THR A 78 0.59 -13.68 -20.99
CA THR A 78 0.25 -13.48 -22.41
C THR A 78 0.23 -11.97 -22.69
N LEU A 79 0.89 -11.56 -23.77
CA LEU A 79 0.81 -10.18 -24.23
C LEU A 79 -0.66 -9.84 -24.55
N TYR A 80 -1.20 -8.89 -23.78
CA TYR A 80 -2.59 -8.44 -23.94
C TYR A 80 -2.68 -7.19 -24.81
N ALA A 81 -1.77 -6.23 -24.60
CA ALA A 81 -1.74 -5.00 -25.37
C ALA A 81 -0.31 -4.50 -25.55
N ASP A 82 0.00 -4.08 -26.77
CA ASP A 82 1.09 -3.18 -27.12
C ASP A 82 0.47 -1.79 -27.27
N LEU A 83 0.89 -0.85 -26.42
CA LEU A 83 0.30 0.49 -26.36
C LEU A 83 0.86 1.45 -27.43
N GLY A 84 1.72 0.94 -28.33
CA GLY A 84 2.21 1.63 -29.52
C GLY A 84 3.69 1.96 -29.49
N MET A 85 4.22 2.26 -30.70
CA MET A 85 5.65 2.42 -30.99
C MET A 85 6.29 3.71 -30.45
N ASP A 86 5.50 4.71 -30.02
CA ASP A 86 6.01 5.91 -29.31
C ASP A 86 6.21 5.65 -27.81
N ALA A 87 6.56 4.42 -27.47
CA ALA A 87 6.72 3.99 -26.10
C ALA A 87 7.89 4.68 -25.40
N THR A 88 7.85 4.68 -24.08
CA THR A 88 8.80 5.40 -23.24
C THR A 88 9.81 4.46 -22.59
N HIS A 89 11.02 4.96 -22.35
CA HIS A 89 12.06 4.33 -21.53
C HIS A 89 12.74 5.40 -20.66
N LEU A 90 13.60 5.00 -19.73
CA LEU A 90 14.26 5.93 -18.78
C LEU A 90 13.28 6.76 -17.94
N GLY A 91 12.06 6.27 -17.77
CA GLY A 91 11.00 6.94 -17.03
C GLY A 91 10.28 5.98 -16.09
N ASP A 92 8.96 6.11 -16.00
CA ASP A 92 8.13 5.28 -15.14
C ASP A 92 6.79 4.92 -15.82
N ILE A 93 6.13 3.87 -15.34
CA ILE A 93 4.82 3.43 -15.79
C ILE A 93 4.01 2.91 -14.60
N LYS A 94 2.71 3.29 -14.51
CA LYS A 94 1.85 2.92 -13.39
C LYS A 94 0.46 2.53 -13.85
N PHE A 95 -0.13 1.58 -13.12
CA PHE A 95 -1.55 1.33 -13.13
C PHE A 95 -2.30 2.38 -12.30
N ILE A 96 -3.48 2.77 -12.76
CA ILE A 96 -4.36 3.75 -12.13
C ILE A 96 -5.80 3.50 -12.59
N ASP A 97 -6.80 3.67 -11.74
CA ASP A 97 -8.21 3.76 -12.16
C ASP A 97 -8.63 5.23 -11.97
N TYR A 98 -8.28 6.10 -12.95
CA TYR A 98 -8.48 7.53 -12.79
C TYR A 98 -9.92 8.00 -13.03
N ASN A 99 -10.77 7.14 -13.57
CA ASN A 99 -12.17 7.48 -13.84
C ASN A 99 -13.15 6.74 -12.91
N ASN A 100 -12.63 5.89 -12.00
CA ASN A 100 -13.39 5.05 -11.07
C ASN A 100 -14.45 4.19 -11.77
N ASP A 101 -14.14 3.67 -12.98
CA ASP A 101 -15.05 2.74 -13.69
C ASP A 101 -14.79 1.27 -13.33
N GLY A 102 -13.78 1.01 -12.50
CA GLY A 102 -13.37 -0.32 -12.05
C GLY A 102 -12.45 -1.04 -13.03
N LEU A 103 -12.05 -0.39 -14.13
CA LEU A 103 -11.05 -0.89 -15.07
C LEU A 103 -9.72 -0.16 -14.83
N THR A 104 -8.66 -0.92 -14.74
CA THR A 104 -7.34 -0.34 -14.50
C THR A 104 -6.79 0.32 -15.77
N ASP A 105 -6.57 1.63 -15.70
CA ASP A 105 -5.95 2.47 -16.72
C ASP A 105 -4.43 2.47 -16.58
N ILE A 106 -3.70 3.19 -17.46
CA ILE A 106 -2.24 3.27 -17.44
C ILE A 106 -1.79 4.71 -17.65
N ILE A 107 -0.78 5.11 -16.87
CA ILE A 107 0.02 6.31 -17.11
C ILE A 107 1.48 5.92 -17.32
N SER A 108 2.17 6.59 -18.24
CA SER A 108 3.60 6.37 -18.49
C SER A 108 4.32 7.68 -18.76
N THR A 109 5.59 7.78 -18.39
CA THR A 109 6.46 8.90 -18.72
C THR A 109 7.84 8.39 -19.13
N GLY A 110 8.58 9.18 -19.90
CA GLY A 110 9.94 8.84 -20.31
C GLY A 110 10.35 9.48 -21.64
N LEU A 111 11.43 8.96 -22.17
CA LEU A 111 11.99 9.33 -23.48
C LEU A 111 11.43 8.43 -24.56
N SER A 112 10.93 9.01 -25.65
CA SER A 112 10.61 8.24 -26.86
C SER A 112 11.88 7.85 -27.59
N TYR A 113 12.02 6.58 -27.99
CA TYR A 113 13.17 6.11 -28.74
C TYR A 113 13.26 6.69 -30.16
N ILE A 114 12.11 7.05 -30.74
CA ILE A 114 12.03 7.62 -32.11
C ILE A 114 12.45 9.08 -32.10
N ASP A 115 12.28 9.81 -31.00
CA ASP A 115 12.59 11.22 -30.87
C ASP A 115 13.29 11.50 -29.53
N ILE A 116 14.61 11.40 -29.55
CA ILE A 116 15.49 11.50 -28.38
C ILE A 116 15.48 12.86 -27.65
N VAL A 117 14.76 13.86 -28.16
CA VAL A 117 14.56 15.15 -27.50
C VAL A 117 13.11 15.34 -27.03
N ASN A 118 12.24 14.37 -27.25
CA ASN A 118 10.82 14.48 -27.01
C ASN A 118 10.41 13.57 -25.84
N TYR A 119 10.40 14.15 -24.66
CA TYR A 119 9.95 13.45 -23.45
C TYR A 119 8.44 13.42 -23.45
N LYS A 120 7.89 12.22 -23.32
CA LYS A 120 6.46 11.94 -23.42
C LYS A 120 5.89 11.51 -22.08
N HIS A 121 4.68 11.94 -21.83
CA HIS A 121 3.80 11.44 -20.80
C HIS A 121 2.47 11.05 -21.45
N TYR A 122 2.04 9.82 -21.26
CA TYR A 122 0.82 9.27 -21.83
C TYR A 122 -0.17 8.87 -20.76
N ARG A 123 -1.45 9.03 -21.09
CA ARG A 123 -2.57 8.40 -20.38
C ARG A 123 -3.31 7.49 -21.33
N PHE A 124 -3.51 6.24 -20.91
CA PHE A 124 -4.23 5.23 -21.67
C PHE A 124 -5.42 4.76 -20.84
N ARG A 125 -6.62 4.98 -21.36
CA ARG A 125 -7.85 4.49 -20.75
C ARG A 125 -8.11 3.05 -21.15
N ASN A 126 -8.42 2.20 -20.17
CA ASN A 126 -8.91 0.85 -20.38
C ASN A 126 -10.39 0.89 -20.80
N THR A 127 -10.75 0.16 -21.84
CA THR A 127 -12.12 0.08 -22.36
C THR A 127 -12.78 -1.28 -22.06
N GLY A 128 -12.10 -2.14 -21.28
CA GLY A 128 -12.50 -3.54 -21.08
C GLY A 128 -12.14 -4.47 -22.25
N SER A 129 -11.85 -3.92 -23.43
CA SER A 129 -11.43 -4.67 -24.62
C SER A 129 -10.06 -4.27 -25.16
N GLY A 130 -9.37 -3.36 -24.49
CA GLY A 130 -8.07 -2.81 -24.84
C GLY A 130 -7.91 -1.40 -24.31
N PHE A 131 -6.82 -0.74 -24.69
CA PHE A 131 -6.47 0.59 -24.23
C PHE A 131 -6.60 1.64 -25.33
N VAL A 132 -7.04 2.85 -24.96
CA VAL A 132 -7.12 4.00 -25.86
C VAL A 132 -6.25 5.12 -25.31
N LYS A 133 -5.32 5.64 -26.12
CA LYS A 133 -4.51 6.82 -25.74
C LYS A 133 -5.40 8.06 -25.69
N GLU A 134 -5.55 8.65 -24.49
CA GLU A 134 -6.39 9.84 -24.27
C GLU A 134 -5.57 11.14 -24.17
N ALA A 135 -4.32 11.06 -23.75
CA ALA A 135 -3.46 12.22 -23.65
C ALA A 135 -2.03 11.90 -24.04
N GLU A 136 -1.39 12.91 -24.63
CA GLU A 136 0.05 12.97 -24.86
C GLU A 136 0.52 14.34 -24.38
N LEU A 137 1.37 14.35 -23.37
CA LEU A 137 1.80 15.52 -22.62
C LEU A 137 3.34 15.53 -22.55
N PRO A 138 3.97 16.67 -22.21
CA PRO A 138 5.40 16.71 -21.92
C PRO A 138 5.75 15.77 -20.76
N GLY A 139 6.66 14.85 -21.01
CA GLY A 139 7.11 13.85 -20.03
C GLY A 139 8.37 14.24 -19.30
N LYS A 140 8.85 13.32 -18.47
CA LYS A 140 10.09 13.44 -17.70
C LYS A 140 10.87 12.13 -17.73
N ILE A 141 12.17 12.23 -17.51
CA ILE A 141 13.11 11.11 -17.40
C ILE A 141 13.86 11.19 -16.07
N TYR A 142 14.53 10.10 -15.72
CA TYR A 142 15.36 9.99 -14.51
C TYR A 142 14.60 10.36 -13.23
N GLY A 143 13.34 9.94 -13.15
CA GLY A 143 12.47 10.22 -12.02
C GLY A 143 11.53 9.07 -11.71
N SER A 144 10.47 9.40 -10.99
CA SER A 144 9.45 8.45 -10.58
C SER A 144 8.05 9.05 -10.65
N MET A 145 7.06 8.19 -10.70
CA MET A 145 5.64 8.55 -10.57
C MET A 145 5.05 7.87 -9.33
N GLU A 146 4.12 8.59 -8.68
CA GLU A 146 3.29 8.05 -7.61
C GLU A 146 1.82 8.34 -7.88
N VAL A 147 0.96 7.37 -7.54
CA VAL A 147 -0.50 7.44 -7.63
C VAL A 147 -1.06 7.49 -6.23
N PHE A 148 -1.90 8.48 -5.94
CA PHE A 148 -2.45 8.73 -4.61
C PHE A 148 -3.75 9.55 -4.71
N ASP A 149 -4.46 9.73 -3.61
CA ASP A 149 -5.57 10.67 -3.47
C ASP A 149 -5.17 11.72 -2.42
N PHE A 150 -4.64 12.87 -2.88
CA PHE A 150 -4.07 13.89 -2.00
C PHE A 150 -5.13 14.74 -1.30
N ASN A 151 -6.26 14.95 -1.96
CA ASN A 151 -7.35 15.79 -1.46
C ASN A 151 -8.50 15.00 -0.83
N HIS A 152 -8.39 13.66 -0.79
CA HIS A 152 -9.39 12.75 -0.23
C HIS A 152 -10.78 12.88 -0.86
N ASP A 153 -10.86 13.15 -2.18
CA ASP A 153 -12.13 13.21 -2.91
C ASP A 153 -12.54 11.85 -3.51
N GLY A 154 -11.68 10.84 -3.38
CA GLY A 154 -11.89 9.48 -3.85
C GLY A 154 -11.41 9.23 -5.28
N LEU A 155 -10.95 10.26 -5.99
CA LEU A 155 -10.36 10.10 -7.31
C LEU A 155 -8.84 9.96 -7.18
N GLN A 156 -8.27 9.04 -7.93
CA GLN A 156 -6.83 8.88 -7.94
C GLN A 156 -6.15 10.04 -8.67
N ASP A 157 -5.30 10.73 -7.95
CA ASP A 157 -4.35 11.72 -8.44
C ASP A 157 -3.03 11.05 -8.81
N TYR A 158 -2.11 11.80 -9.42
CA TYR A 158 -0.73 11.34 -9.56
C TYR A 158 0.25 12.50 -9.63
N ALA A 159 1.51 12.24 -9.32
CA ALA A 159 2.59 13.19 -9.53
C ALA A 159 3.74 12.55 -10.29
N ILE A 160 4.44 13.37 -11.07
CA ILE A 160 5.62 12.98 -11.85
C ILE A 160 6.78 13.87 -11.44
N ASN A 161 7.82 13.25 -10.92
CA ASN A 161 9.10 13.87 -10.63
C ASN A 161 10.12 13.50 -11.70
N GLY A 162 11.11 14.37 -11.93
CA GLY A 162 12.19 14.08 -12.87
C GLY A 162 12.61 15.29 -13.72
N THR A 163 13.45 15.01 -14.70
CA THR A 163 14.01 16.00 -15.61
C THR A 163 13.16 16.14 -16.86
N GLN A 164 12.84 17.37 -17.20
CA GLN A 164 12.12 17.75 -18.43
C GLN A 164 12.99 18.69 -19.27
N TYR A 165 12.96 18.54 -20.59
CA TYR A 165 13.54 19.53 -21.50
C TYR A 165 12.50 20.61 -21.84
N ILE A 166 12.91 21.86 -21.72
CA ILE A 166 12.08 23.04 -22.07
C ILE A 166 12.83 23.88 -23.09
N ASP A 167 12.20 24.12 -24.25
CA ASP A 167 12.78 24.93 -25.30
C ASP A 167 13.20 26.31 -24.79
N GLY A 168 14.44 26.70 -25.11
CA GLY A 168 15.04 27.97 -24.69
C GLY A 168 15.54 28.02 -23.24
N THR A 169 15.24 27.01 -22.43
CA THR A 169 15.69 26.91 -21.02
C THR A 169 16.66 25.75 -20.82
N GLY A 170 16.47 24.63 -21.55
CA GLY A 170 17.22 23.41 -21.38
C GLY A 170 16.57 22.42 -20.41
N PHE A 171 17.40 21.62 -19.73
CA PHE A 171 16.95 20.62 -18.77
C PHE A 171 16.59 21.26 -17.43
N VAL A 172 15.40 20.93 -16.91
CA VAL A 172 14.92 21.39 -15.62
C VAL A 172 14.32 20.23 -14.83
N ASN A 173 14.63 20.19 -13.55
CA ASN A 173 14.00 19.22 -12.63
C ASN A 173 12.68 19.78 -12.14
N LYS A 174 11.62 18.98 -12.19
CA LYS A 174 10.28 19.37 -11.76
C LYS A 174 9.57 18.20 -11.11
N LEU A 175 8.82 18.50 -10.06
CA LEU A 175 7.77 17.65 -9.54
C LEU A 175 6.43 18.32 -9.89
N ASP A 176 5.68 17.72 -10.81
CA ASP A 176 4.39 18.18 -11.26
C ASP A 176 3.28 17.29 -10.69
N TYR A 177 2.24 17.89 -10.17
CA TYR A 177 1.09 17.22 -9.60
C TYR A 177 -0.14 17.37 -10.51
N TYR A 178 -0.77 16.25 -10.82
CA TYR A 178 -1.98 16.15 -11.62
C TYR A 178 -3.13 15.75 -10.68
N GLN A 179 -3.85 16.76 -10.21
CA GLN A 179 -5.04 16.56 -9.40
C GLN A 179 -6.20 16.14 -10.28
N ASN A 180 -6.82 15.03 -9.96
CA ASN A 180 -8.01 14.52 -10.63
C ASN A 180 -9.27 15.23 -10.13
N SER A 181 -10.30 15.24 -10.96
CA SER A 181 -11.62 15.79 -10.62
C SER A 181 -12.68 15.25 -11.56
N ALA A 182 -13.94 15.48 -11.26
CA ALA A 182 -15.07 15.11 -12.14
C ALA A 182 -15.00 15.75 -13.56
N VAL A 183 -14.16 16.75 -13.76
CA VAL A 183 -13.95 17.43 -15.06
C VAL A 183 -12.59 17.10 -15.69
N GLY A 184 -11.84 16.16 -15.11
CA GLY A 184 -10.52 15.74 -15.55
C GLY A 184 -9.39 16.29 -14.70
N PHE A 185 -8.16 16.12 -15.18
CA PHE A 185 -6.95 16.47 -14.44
C PHE A 185 -6.63 17.96 -14.53
N GLN A 186 -6.35 18.56 -13.38
CA GLN A 186 -5.73 19.88 -13.25
C GLN A 186 -4.24 19.72 -12.97
N LEU A 187 -3.39 20.35 -13.77
CA LEU A 187 -1.94 20.31 -13.59
C LEU A 187 -1.46 21.45 -12.69
N PHE A 188 -0.75 21.09 -11.63
CA PHE A 188 0.03 22.00 -10.78
C PHE A 188 1.52 21.82 -11.09
N GLN A 189 2.04 22.67 -11.99
CA GLN A 189 3.44 22.62 -12.40
C GLN A 189 4.37 23.10 -11.28
N GLY A 190 5.46 22.32 -11.03
CA GLY A 190 6.41 22.67 -9.97
C GLY A 190 5.75 22.72 -8.60
N TRP A 191 4.83 21.79 -8.35
CA TRP A 191 4.13 21.65 -7.07
C TRP A 191 5.10 21.64 -5.89
N MET A 192 6.21 20.90 -6.05
CA MET A 192 7.34 20.87 -5.13
C MET A 192 8.65 21.00 -5.91
N GLU A 193 9.78 21.20 -5.21
CA GLU A 193 11.10 21.14 -5.82
C GLU A 193 11.31 19.77 -6.48
N GLY A 194 11.55 19.76 -7.79
CA GLY A 194 11.81 18.54 -8.53
C GLY A 194 13.26 18.07 -8.37
N THR A 195 13.45 16.77 -8.48
CA THR A 195 14.77 16.12 -8.42
C THR A 195 14.96 15.20 -9.62
N GLN A 196 16.22 14.92 -9.97
CA GLN A 196 16.59 13.92 -10.97
C GLN A 196 17.25 12.72 -10.30
N ASN A 197 17.29 11.58 -11.02
CA ASN A 197 17.78 10.31 -10.50
C ASN A 197 17.19 10.03 -9.11
N SER A 198 15.88 10.04 -9.08
CA SER A 198 15.13 10.25 -7.86
C SER A 198 14.10 9.18 -7.60
N SER A 199 13.75 9.07 -6.34
CA SER A 199 12.56 8.39 -5.86
C SER A 199 11.80 9.34 -4.94
N PHE A 200 10.48 9.39 -5.07
CA PHE A 200 9.63 9.99 -4.06
C PHE A 200 8.45 9.07 -3.77
N LYS A 201 7.89 9.19 -2.60
CA LYS A 201 6.76 8.41 -2.13
C LYS A 201 5.80 9.29 -1.34
N MET A 202 4.50 9.01 -1.49
CA MET A 202 3.45 9.62 -0.69
C MET A 202 2.94 8.59 0.32
N VAL A 203 3.00 8.92 1.60
CA VAL A 203 2.71 8.00 2.70
C VAL A 203 2.23 8.77 3.93
N ASP A 204 1.33 8.21 4.71
CA ASP A 204 0.94 8.76 6.03
C ASP A 204 1.95 8.26 7.08
N LEU A 205 2.90 9.13 7.47
CA LEU A 205 3.97 8.78 8.40
C LEU A 205 3.56 8.91 9.88
N ASN A 206 2.56 9.72 10.17
CA ASN A 206 2.16 10.05 11.54
C ASN A 206 0.75 9.56 11.92
N ASN A 207 0.11 8.79 11.01
CA ASN A 207 -1.24 8.23 11.15
C ASN A 207 -2.32 9.32 11.36
N ASP A 208 -2.15 10.51 10.76
CA ASP A 208 -3.16 11.57 10.75
C ASP A 208 -4.10 11.49 9.53
N HIS A 209 -3.91 10.50 8.67
CA HIS A 209 -4.61 10.23 7.42
C HIS A 209 -4.34 11.24 6.31
N LEU A 210 -3.34 12.12 6.45
CA LEU A 210 -2.88 12.99 5.38
C LEU A 210 -1.59 12.40 4.80
N LEU A 211 -1.47 12.42 3.49
CA LEU A 211 -0.28 11.91 2.83
C LEU A 211 0.88 12.89 2.98
N ASP A 212 1.93 12.43 3.64
CA ASP A 212 3.23 13.07 3.73
C ASP A 212 4.07 12.72 2.50
N MET A 213 5.22 13.36 2.31
CA MET A 213 6.11 13.09 1.19
C MET A 213 7.54 12.82 1.66
N VAL A 214 8.10 11.76 1.13
CA VAL A 214 9.55 11.48 1.25
C VAL A 214 10.17 11.50 -0.14
N ILE A 215 11.26 12.24 -0.32
CA ILE A 215 11.91 12.42 -1.62
C ILE A 215 13.43 12.38 -1.48
N LEU A 216 14.08 11.68 -2.40
CA LEU A 216 15.52 11.74 -2.60
C LEU A 216 15.85 11.99 -4.08
N GLY A 217 17.05 12.45 -4.34
CA GLY A 217 17.55 12.71 -5.70
C GLY A 217 18.47 13.92 -5.74
N TYR A 218 18.90 14.34 -6.93
CA TYR A 218 19.65 15.58 -7.11
C TYR A 218 18.72 16.77 -7.28
N ASP A 219 18.94 17.81 -6.48
CA ASP A 219 18.23 19.09 -6.61
C ASP A 219 18.64 19.85 -7.89
N VAL A 220 18.09 21.06 -8.10
CA VAL A 220 18.40 21.90 -9.26
C VAL A 220 19.87 22.36 -9.31
N ASN A 221 20.60 22.29 -8.19
CA ASN A 221 22.03 22.63 -8.10
C ASN A 221 22.92 21.39 -8.14
N THR A 222 22.37 20.22 -8.47
CA THR A 222 23.04 18.91 -8.46
C THR A 222 23.55 18.45 -7.09
N ASN A 223 22.96 18.97 -6.00
CA ASN A 223 23.26 18.44 -4.68
C ASN A 223 22.36 17.23 -4.39
N PRO A 224 22.89 16.14 -3.82
CA PRO A 224 22.07 15.04 -3.36
C PRO A 224 21.25 15.48 -2.16
N ILE A 225 19.95 15.16 -2.16
CA ILE A 225 19.02 15.47 -1.07
C ILE A 225 18.21 14.24 -0.69
N PHE A 226 17.85 14.14 0.60
CA PHE A 226 16.89 13.20 1.12
C PHE A 226 16.06 13.93 2.19
N ARG A 227 14.78 14.16 1.90
CA ARG A 227 13.91 15.05 2.69
C ARG A 227 12.59 14.41 3.01
N VAL A 228 12.06 14.75 4.19
CA VAL A 228 10.71 14.41 4.64
C VAL A 228 9.90 15.69 4.75
N TYR A 229 8.72 15.70 4.14
CA TYR A 229 7.74 16.77 4.24
C TYR A 229 6.48 16.24 4.89
N LEU A 230 6.03 16.85 5.98
CA LEU A 230 4.75 16.53 6.61
C LEU A 230 3.63 17.39 6.03
N ASN A 231 2.48 16.77 5.84
CA ASN A 231 1.29 17.43 5.34
C ASN A 231 0.52 18.12 6.47
N ASN A 232 0.42 19.42 6.40
CA ASN A 232 -0.37 20.23 7.32
C ASN A 232 -1.62 20.75 6.58
N SER A 233 -2.70 19.95 6.62
CA SER A 233 -3.99 20.33 6.03
C SER A 233 -3.90 20.71 4.53
N GLY A 234 -3.22 19.91 3.72
CA GLY A 234 -3.05 20.10 2.29
C GLY A 234 -1.81 20.89 1.88
N THR A 235 -0.92 21.21 2.84
CA THR A 235 0.34 21.89 2.58
C THR A 235 1.51 21.07 3.08
N LEU A 236 2.38 20.63 2.17
CA LEU A 236 3.62 19.92 2.50
C LEU A 236 4.67 20.89 3.05
N THR A 237 5.13 20.65 4.26
CA THR A 237 6.16 21.45 4.95
C THR A 237 7.36 20.60 5.29
N LEU A 238 8.59 21.10 5.00
CA LEU A 238 9.81 20.38 5.32
C LEU A 238 9.89 20.11 6.83
N SER A 239 9.91 18.84 7.19
CA SER A 239 10.02 18.35 8.57
C SER A 239 11.44 17.90 8.89
N GLN A 240 12.07 17.15 7.98
CA GLN A 240 13.38 16.57 8.23
C GLN A 240 14.24 16.59 6.98
N THR A 241 15.53 16.88 7.16
CA THR A 241 16.58 16.62 6.15
C THR A 241 17.44 15.48 6.67
N LEU A 242 17.50 14.43 5.87
CA LEU A 242 18.26 13.21 6.15
C LEU A 242 19.65 13.27 5.48
N LEU A 243 20.29 12.13 5.31
CA LEU A 243 21.58 12.01 4.61
C LEU A 243 21.47 12.52 3.16
N PRO A 244 22.53 13.12 2.61
CA PRO A 244 22.55 13.54 1.20
C PRO A 244 22.63 12.32 0.28
N LEU A 245 21.50 11.84 -0.22
CA LEU A 245 21.37 10.65 -1.06
C LEU A 245 20.68 10.98 -2.39
N ALA A 246 21.12 10.33 -3.46
CA ALA A 246 20.53 10.38 -4.79
C ALA A 246 20.72 9.05 -5.52
N ASN A 247 20.31 8.92 -6.79
CA ASN A 247 20.41 7.69 -7.58
C ASN A 247 19.85 6.48 -6.82
N GLY A 248 18.65 6.60 -6.26
CA GLY A 248 18.17 5.59 -5.34
C GLY A 248 16.69 5.30 -5.42
N LYS A 249 16.28 4.35 -4.59
CA LYS A 249 14.90 3.90 -4.39
C LYS A 249 14.55 3.93 -2.91
N ILE A 250 13.27 4.20 -2.64
CA ILE A 250 12.67 4.20 -1.31
C ILE A 250 11.48 3.26 -1.35
N GLU A 251 11.35 2.40 -0.33
CA GLU A 251 10.13 1.63 -0.09
C GLU A 251 9.72 1.71 1.39
N PHE A 252 8.43 1.49 1.65
CA PHE A 252 7.82 1.60 2.96
C PHE A 252 7.28 0.26 3.43
N ALA A 253 7.48 -0.03 4.72
CA ALA A 253 6.81 -1.10 5.43
C ALA A 253 6.85 -0.83 6.93
N ASP A 254 5.92 -1.37 7.68
CA ASP A 254 5.99 -1.43 9.15
C ASP A 254 6.85 -2.65 9.54
N PHE A 255 8.18 -2.48 9.53
CA PHE A 255 9.11 -3.60 9.76
C PHE A 255 9.05 -4.13 11.19
N ASN A 256 8.84 -3.27 12.16
CA ASN A 256 8.82 -3.64 13.58
C ASN A 256 7.42 -3.95 14.11
N ALA A 257 6.40 -3.84 13.27
CA ALA A 257 4.99 -4.05 13.59
C ALA A 257 4.47 -3.12 14.71
N ASP A 258 4.92 -1.86 14.74
CA ASP A 258 4.46 -0.85 15.69
C ASP A 258 3.27 0.00 15.19
N GLY A 259 2.88 -0.20 13.93
CA GLY A 259 1.75 0.48 13.29
C GLY A 259 2.14 1.74 12.52
N TYR A 260 3.42 2.07 12.41
CA TYR A 260 3.92 3.21 11.64
C TYR A 260 4.81 2.73 10.50
N GLN A 261 4.78 3.46 9.39
CA GLN A 261 5.57 3.10 8.21
C GLN A 261 7.02 3.51 8.40
N ASP A 262 7.91 2.52 8.34
CA ASP A 262 9.37 2.67 8.29
C ASP A 262 9.85 2.75 6.84
N ILE A 263 11.12 3.07 6.64
CA ILE A 263 11.71 3.19 5.31
C ILE A 263 12.90 2.24 5.16
N VAL A 264 12.95 1.57 4.01
CA VAL A 264 14.20 1.05 3.45
C VAL A 264 14.60 1.93 2.27
N VAL A 265 15.88 2.33 2.22
CA VAL A 265 16.46 3.15 1.16
C VAL A 265 17.72 2.51 0.64
N ALA A 266 17.81 2.35 -0.68
CA ALA A 266 19.03 2.00 -1.40
C ALA A 266 19.36 3.16 -2.35
N ALA A 267 20.55 3.74 -2.27
CA ALA A 267 20.91 4.97 -2.99
C ALA A 267 22.43 5.14 -3.06
N GLN A 268 22.88 6.25 -3.59
CA GLN A 268 24.27 6.68 -3.56
C GLN A 268 24.44 7.98 -2.75
N ASP A 269 25.56 8.11 -2.06
CA ASP A 269 25.95 9.33 -1.37
C ASP A 269 26.60 10.38 -2.31
N GLU A 270 27.08 11.48 -1.76
CA GLU A 270 27.73 12.56 -2.49
C GLU A 270 29.05 12.16 -3.18
N ASN A 271 29.65 11.02 -2.78
CA ASN A 271 30.89 10.46 -3.36
C ASN A 271 30.58 9.33 -4.36
N PHE A 272 29.29 9.10 -4.68
CA PHE A 272 28.79 7.98 -5.47
C PHE A 272 29.00 6.60 -4.80
N ALA A 273 29.31 6.57 -3.50
CA ALA A 273 29.36 5.34 -2.76
C ALA A 273 27.93 4.82 -2.50
N GLY A 274 27.72 3.51 -2.65
CA GLY A 274 26.42 2.88 -2.41
C GLY A 274 26.02 2.97 -0.95
N TYR A 275 24.74 3.20 -0.70
CA TYR A 275 24.12 3.25 0.61
C TYR A 275 22.87 2.37 0.65
N LEU A 276 22.79 1.52 1.66
CA LEU A 276 21.57 0.80 1.99
C LEU A 276 21.28 1.02 3.48
N GLY A 277 20.09 1.49 3.80
CA GLY A 277 19.73 1.82 5.17
C GLY A 277 18.26 1.60 5.48
N ILE A 278 18.00 1.36 6.75
CA ILE A 278 16.64 1.32 7.32
C ILE A 278 16.48 2.56 8.20
N LEU A 279 15.36 3.23 8.07
CA LEU A 279 14.99 4.36 8.89
C LEU A 279 13.68 4.02 9.62
N MET A 280 13.77 3.92 10.94
CA MET A 280 12.64 3.59 11.80
C MET A 280 11.87 4.87 12.15
N ASN A 281 10.56 4.82 12.00
CA ASN A 281 9.65 5.91 12.34
C ASN A 281 9.33 5.88 13.84
N ASP A 282 9.33 7.02 14.50
CA ASP A 282 8.99 7.13 15.92
C ASP A 282 7.49 7.41 16.20
N GLY A 283 6.67 7.33 15.16
CA GLY A 283 5.23 7.58 15.21
C GLY A 283 4.83 9.06 15.11
N THR A 284 5.79 9.96 14.99
CA THR A 284 5.54 11.39 14.76
C THR A 284 5.87 11.84 13.33
N GLY A 285 6.25 10.89 12.47
CA GLY A 285 6.79 11.15 11.15
C GLY A 285 8.28 11.51 11.16
N HIS A 286 8.96 11.36 12.31
CA HIS A 286 10.40 11.54 12.42
C HIS A 286 11.13 10.20 12.22
N LEU A 287 12.05 10.16 11.27
CA LEU A 287 12.77 8.97 10.84
C LEU A 287 14.15 8.91 11.47
N ASN A 288 14.43 7.81 12.17
CA ASN A 288 15.69 7.54 12.84
C ASN A 288 16.49 6.50 12.04
N ILE A 289 17.72 6.84 11.65
CA ILE A 289 18.57 5.95 10.88
C ILE A 289 19.01 4.77 11.74
N GLN A 290 18.67 3.56 11.28
CA GLN A 290 19.20 2.31 11.80
C GLN A 290 20.13 1.71 10.72
N GLN A 291 21.42 1.69 10.98
CA GLN A 291 22.40 1.25 9.99
C GLN A 291 22.32 -0.27 9.78
N VAL A 292 22.17 -0.69 8.54
CA VAL A 292 22.32 -2.11 8.12
C VAL A 292 23.71 -2.26 7.54
N ASN A 293 24.49 -3.23 8.03
CA ASN A 293 25.81 -3.59 7.46
C ASN A 293 25.59 -4.38 6.16
N VAL A 294 25.55 -3.67 5.06
CA VAL A 294 25.35 -4.25 3.72
C VAL A 294 26.38 -3.65 2.75
N PRO A 295 26.73 -4.38 1.68
CA PRO A 295 27.61 -3.86 0.66
C PRO A 295 27.00 -2.63 -0.02
N GLU A 296 27.85 -1.81 -0.54
CA GLU A 296 27.51 -0.67 -1.37
C GLU A 296 26.75 -1.15 -2.61
N ILE A 297 25.64 -0.46 -2.95
CA ILE A 297 24.78 -0.81 -4.08
C ILE A 297 24.52 0.45 -4.89
N SER A 298 24.88 0.43 -6.16
CA SER A 298 24.60 1.48 -7.12
C SER A 298 23.46 1.07 -8.07
N GLU A 299 22.77 2.07 -8.65
CA GLU A 299 21.63 1.87 -9.56
C GLU A 299 20.59 0.88 -9.04
N PRO A 300 20.11 1.05 -7.79
CA PRO A 300 19.31 0.05 -7.13
C PRO A 300 17.89 -0.05 -7.68
N ALA A 301 17.33 -1.27 -7.61
CA ALA A 301 15.90 -1.50 -7.54
C ALA A 301 15.57 -2.16 -6.19
N LEU A 302 14.38 -1.89 -5.65
CA LEU A 302 14.02 -2.23 -4.29
C LEU A 302 12.55 -2.63 -4.22
N ALA A 303 12.23 -3.68 -3.44
CA ALA A 303 10.87 -4.06 -3.12
C ALA A 303 10.76 -4.66 -1.71
N VAL A 304 9.57 -4.53 -1.09
CA VAL A 304 9.29 -5.00 0.27
C VAL A 304 8.09 -5.96 0.29
N GLY A 305 8.12 -6.93 1.19
CA GLY A 305 7.07 -7.91 1.44
C GLY A 305 7.58 -9.05 2.29
N ASP A 306 6.70 -9.81 2.91
CA ASP A 306 7.06 -11.01 3.66
C ASP A 306 7.43 -12.14 2.68
N MET A 307 8.72 -12.33 2.46
CA MET A 307 9.23 -13.29 1.47
C MET A 307 9.37 -14.71 2.04
N ASN A 308 9.38 -14.87 3.37
CA ASN A 308 9.57 -16.16 4.03
C ASN A 308 8.30 -16.66 4.75
N ASN A 309 7.19 -15.91 4.67
CA ASN A 309 5.92 -16.20 5.33
C ASN A 309 6.02 -16.30 6.86
N ASP A 310 6.85 -15.44 7.49
CA ASP A 310 6.95 -15.36 8.96
C ASP A 310 6.07 -14.23 9.57
N GLY A 311 5.43 -13.43 8.73
CA GLY A 311 4.50 -12.36 9.08
C GLY A 311 5.13 -10.98 9.19
N TYR A 312 6.43 -10.84 8.97
CA TYR A 312 7.13 -9.56 8.98
C TYR A 312 7.64 -9.20 7.59
N TYR A 313 7.77 -7.91 7.35
CA TYR A 313 8.27 -7.42 6.08
C TYR A 313 9.77 -7.66 5.93
N ASP A 314 10.14 -8.28 4.84
CA ASP A 314 11.49 -8.43 4.31
C ASP A 314 11.72 -7.44 3.17
N PHE A 315 12.92 -7.37 2.63
CA PHE A 315 13.16 -6.64 1.39
C PHE A 315 14.15 -7.35 0.47
N ILE A 316 14.00 -7.06 -0.81
CA ILE A 316 14.92 -7.47 -1.88
C ILE A 316 15.48 -6.22 -2.54
N VAL A 317 16.76 -6.25 -2.81
CA VAL A 317 17.48 -5.20 -3.56
C VAL A 317 18.28 -5.82 -4.68
N SER A 318 18.24 -5.20 -5.86
CA SER A 318 19.14 -5.50 -6.98
C SER A 318 19.89 -4.24 -7.38
N GLY A 319 21.01 -4.39 -8.06
CA GLY A 319 21.85 -3.29 -8.50
C GLY A 319 23.27 -3.76 -8.80
N ASN A 320 24.23 -2.84 -8.72
CA ASN A 320 25.65 -3.13 -8.96
C ASN A 320 26.45 -2.92 -7.68
N ASP A 321 27.46 -3.77 -7.45
CA ASP A 321 28.42 -3.58 -6.38
C ASP A 321 29.53 -2.58 -6.79
N ASP A 322 30.53 -2.37 -5.91
CA ASP A 322 31.67 -1.46 -6.15
C ASP A 322 32.56 -1.86 -7.33
N ASN A 323 32.47 -3.11 -7.79
CA ASN A 323 33.19 -3.60 -8.95
C ASN A 323 32.37 -3.49 -10.24
N ASN A 324 31.14 -2.95 -10.17
CA ASN A 324 30.10 -3.01 -11.19
C ASN A 324 29.62 -4.45 -11.49
N ASP A 325 29.79 -5.38 -10.57
CA ASP A 325 29.21 -6.71 -10.71
C ASP A 325 27.74 -6.67 -10.31
N ALA A 326 26.88 -7.33 -11.10
CA ALA A 326 25.46 -7.44 -10.82
C ALA A 326 25.20 -8.19 -9.51
N LEU A 327 24.30 -7.66 -8.68
CA LEU A 327 23.90 -8.34 -7.46
C LEU A 327 22.37 -8.32 -7.26
N VAL A 328 21.87 -9.38 -6.61
CA VAL A 328 20.52 -9.45 -6.06
C VAL A 328 20.62 -10.01 -4.65
N LYS A 329 20.10 -9.29 -3.68
CA LYS A 329 20.15 -9.67 -2.26
C LYS A 329 18.77 -9.62 -1.63
N VAL A 330 18.47 -10.61 -0.81
CA VAL A 330 17.26 -10.71 0.00
C VAL A 330 17.65 -10.59 1.46
N PHE A 331 16.98 -9.71 2.18
CA PHE A 331 17.18 -9.48 3.60
C PHE A 331 15.93 -9.83 4.37
N LEU A 332 16.03 -10.81 5.25
CA LEU A 332 14.94 -11.29 6.10
C LEU A 332 14.98 -10.59 7.46
N PHE A 333 13.83 -10.05 7.88
CA PHE A 333 13.70 -9.42 9.17
C PHE A 333 13.61 -10.46 10.30
N ASN A 334 14.33 -10.23 11.38
CA ASN A 334 14.27 -11.04 12.58
C ASN A 334 13.60 -10.25 13.71
N SER A 335 12.34 -10.56 13.98
CA SER A 335 11.54 -9.86 14.99
C SER A 335 12.06 -10.00 16.42
N ALA A 336 12.83 -11.04 16.72
CA ALA A 336 13.34 -11.27 18.08
C ALA A 336 14.46 -10.30 18.47
N ASN A 337 15.28 -9.84 17.51
CA ASN A 337 16.39 -8.93 17.74
C ASN A 337 16.29 -7.63 16.92
N GLN A 338 15.20 -7.45 16.16
CA GLN A 338 14.93 -6.25 15.34
C GLN A 338 16.05 -5.94 14.33
N THR A 339 16.55 -6.99 13.66
CA THR A 339 17.64 -6.86 12.67
C THR A 339 17.32 -7.59 11.38
N PHE A 340 17.95 -7.18 10.29
CA PHE A 340 17.90 -7.87 9.01
C PHE A 340 19.08 -8.82 8.85
N THR A 341 18.84 -9.98 8.25
CA THR A 341 19.86 -10.98 7.93
C THR A 341 19.79 -11.31 6.44
N GLU A 342 20.94 -11.24 5.74
CA GLU A 342 21.01 -11.61 4.34
C GLU A 342 20.73 -13.12 4.15
N ASN A 343 19.80 -13.44 3.25
CA ASN A 343 19.60 -14.81 2.77
C ASN A 343 20.50 -15.05 1.57
N THR A 344 21.58 -15.82 1.78
CA THR A 344 22.60 -16.07 0.75
C THR A 344 22.30 -17.27 -0.17
N THR A 345 21.15 -17.92 -0.01
CA THR A 345 20.79 -19.17 -0.73
C THR A 345 19.50 -19.03 -1.53
N THR A 346 19.27 -17.87 -2.15
CA THR A 346 18.03 -17.59 -2.84
C THR A 346 17.87 -18.32 -4.17
N GLY A 347 18.96 -18.59 -4.89
CA GLY A 347 18.90 -19.09 -6.26
C GLY A 347 18.44 -18.07 -7.31
N LEU A 348 18.31 -16.79 -6.93
CA LEU A 348 18.00 -15.72 -7.86
C LEU A 348 19.20 -15.44 -8.79
N HIS A 349 18.90 -15.16 -10.05
CA HIS A 349 19.90 -14.68 -11.00
C HIS A 349 20.24 -13.22 -10.69
N SER A 350 21.52 -12.91 -10.54
CA SER A 350 21.97 -11.52 -10.30
C SER A 350 21.81 -10.70 -11.57
N LEU A 351 21.02 -9.64 -11.49
CA LEU A 351 20.87 -8.63 -12.55
C LEU A 351 21.21 -7.27 -11.99
N GLY A 352 22.09 -6.55 -12.69
CA GLY A 352 22.52 -5.20 -12.31
C GLY A 352 21.57 -4.11 -12.82
N GLY A 353 21.74 -2.91 -12.27
CA GLY A 353 20.98 -1.75 -12.72
C GLY A 353 21.45 -1.17 -14.06
N PRO A 354 20.66 -0.25 -14.63
CA PRO A 354 19.32 0.11 -14.16
C PRO A 354 18.25 -0.91 -14.53
N GLY A 355 17.33 -1.16 -13.61
CA GLY A 355 16.25 -2.11 -13.77
C GLY A 355 15.16 -1.90 -12.72
N PHE A 356 14.32 -2.91 -12.51
CA PHE A 356 13.31 -2.90 -11.47
C PHE A 356 13.20 -4.26 -10.78
N VAL A 357 12.60 -4.27 -9.60
CA VAL A 357 12.17 -5.47 -8.90
C VAL A 357 10.78 -5.27 -8.33
N HIS A 358 9.91 -6.29 -8.48
CA HIS A 358 8.60 -6.35 -7.85
C HIS A 358 8.39 -7.68 -7.13
N LEU A 359 7.65 -7.63 -6.03
CA LEU A 359 7.13 -8.80 -5.34
C LEU A 359 5.65 -8.96 -5.67
N LEU A 360 5.27 -10.11 -6.19
CA LEU A 360 3.91 -10.45 -6.57
C LEU A 360 3.63 -11.93 -6.26
N ASP A 361 2.36 -12.26 -6.00
CA ASP A 361 1.94 -13.67 -5.98
C ASP A 361 1.49 -14.07 -7.39
N TYR A 362 2.45 -14.58 -8.18
CA TYR A 362 2.26 -14.89 -9.60
C TYR A 362 1.19 -15.97 -9.83
N ASN A 363 1.05 -16.91 -8.91
CA ASN A 363 0.24 -18.11 -9.10
C ASN A 363 -0.85 -18.30 -8.02
N ASN A 364 -1.06 -17.32 -7.15
CA ASN A 364 -2.01 -17.33 -6.03
C ASN A 364 -1.76 -18.48 -5.03
N ASP A 365 -0.48 -18.80 -4.74
CA ASP A 365 -0.11 -19.77 -3.70
C ASP A 365 0.26 -19.12 -2.35
N HIS A 366 0.08 -17.80 -2.25
CA HIS A 366 0.37 -16.98 -1.08
C HIS A 366 1.86 -16.94 -0.69
N HIS A 367 2.74 -17.12 -1.69
CA HIS A 367 4.16 -16.84 -1.59
C HIS A 367 4.51 -15.70 -2.52
N LEU A 368 5.31 -14.76 -2.05
CA LEU A 368 5.76 -13.67 -2.90
C LEU A 368 6.85 -14.17 -3.85
N ASP A 369 6.54 -14.10 -5.13
CA ASP A 369 7.43 -14.35 -6.25
C ASP A 369 8.17 -13.05 -6.63
N VAL A 370 9.24 -13.15 -7.40
CA VAL A 370 10.09 -12.01 -7.81
C VAL A 370 9.99 -11.80 -9.30
N LEU A 371 9.51 -10.62 -9.72
CA LEU A 371 9.70 -10.11 -11.08
C LEU A 371 10.88 -9.16 -11.07
N LEU A 372 11.90 -9.46 -11.88
CA LEU A 372 13.19 -8.77 -11.90
C LEU A 372 13.60 -8.42 -13.32
N SER A 373 14.07 -7.20 -13.53
CA SER A 373 14.70 -6.76 -14.79
C SER A 373 16.02 -6.06 -14.51
N GLY A 374 16.97 -6.23 -15.42
CA GLY A 374 18.29 -5.61 -15.33
C GLY A 374 19.29 -6.25 -16.29
N PHE A 375 20.54 -5.84 -16.18
CA PHE A 375 21.63 -6.32 -17.02
C PHE A 375 22.32 -7.55 -16.42
N ASP A 376 22.58 -8.54 -17.24
CA ASP A 376 23.45 -9.68 -16.89
C ASP A 376 24.92 -9.32 -17.20
N TRP A 377 25.59 -8.68 -16.26
CA TRP A 377 27.00 -8.31 -16.41
C TRP A 377 27.95 -9.52 -16.45
N ALA A 378 27.50 -10.72 -16.05
CA ALA A 378 28.31 -11.93 -16.12
C ALA A 378 28.36 -12.51 -17.53
N ASP A 379 27.36 -12.21 -18.38
CA ASP A 379 27.38 -12.58 -19.80
C ASP A 379 28.25 -11.59 -20.60
N PRO A 380 29.20 -12.05 -21.44
CA PRO A 380 30.01 -11.17 -22.28
C PRO A 380 29.22 -10.25 -23.23
N GLY A 381 28.00 -10.61 -23.57
CA GLY A 381 27.06 -9.79 -24.35
C GLY A 381 26.33 -8.75 -23.53
N MET A 382 26.40 -8.82 -22.20
CA MET A 382 25.71 -7.93 -21.25
C MET A 382 24.23 -7.71 -21.60
N PRO A 383 23.45 -8.76 -21.86
CA PRO A 383 22.06 -8.60 -22.25
C PRO A 383 21.24 -8.04 -21.08
N SER A 384 20.22 -7.22 -21.38
CA SER A 384 19.16 -6.98 -20.41
C SER A 384 18.23 -8.18 -20.37
N LEU A 385 17.78 -8.57 -19.19
CA LEU A 385 16.87 -9.68 -18.97
C LEU A 385 15.67 -9.23 -18.14
N THR A 386 14.50 -9.82 -18.45
CA THR A 386 13.28 -9.65 -17.65
C THR A 386 12.75 -11.04 -17.28
N LYS A 387 12.76 -11.34 -15.98
CA LYS A 387 12.50 -12.69 -15.47
C LYS A 387 11.53 -12.70 -14.31
N ILE A 388 10.76 -13.79 -14.20
CA ILE A 388 10.01 -14.12 -12.99
C ILE A 388 10.66 -15.31 -12.32
N PHE A 389 10.80 -15.22 -11.00
CA PHE A 389 11.29 -16.30 -10.14
C PHE A 389 10.18 -16.67 -9.15
N LYS A 390 9.68 -17.88 -9.28
CA LYS A 390 8.70 -18.42 -8.36
C LYS A 390 9.35 -18.80 -7.04
N ASN A 391 8.76 -18.36 -5.92
CA ASN A 391 9.11 -18.81 -4.59
C ASN A 391 8.62 -20.25 -4.38
N VAL A 392 9.52 -21.16 -4.06
CA VAL A 392 9.22 -22.58 -3.82
C VAL A 392 9.38 -22.96 -2.35
N SER A 393 9.27 -21.99 -1.44
CA SER A 393 9.21 -22.20 0.00
C SER A 393 8.04 -23.12 0.35
N THR A 394 8.16 -23.84 1.47
CA THR A 394 7.11 -24.73 1.98
C THR A 394 6.37 -24.14 3.19
N GLU A 395 6.78 -22.96 3.67
CA GLU A 395 6.06 -22.28 4.74
C GLU A 395 4.72 -21.75 4.19
N THR A 396 3.66 -22.04 4.92
CA THR A 396 2.31 -21.65 4.48
C THR A 396 1.91 -20.32 5.09
N ASN A 397 1.29 -19.46 4.29
CA ASN A 397 0.57 -18.27 4.72
C ASN A 397 -0.93 -18.47 4.45
N LEU A 398 -1.77 -18.12 5.40
CA LEU A 398 -3.22 -18.09 5.21
C LEU A 398 -3.64 -16.64 4.98
N LYS A 399 -4.65 -16.43 4.15
CA LYS A 399 -5.21 -15.08 4.00
C LYS A 399 -5.77 -14.56 5.33
N PRO A 400 -5.63 -13.26 5.63
CA PRO A 400 -6.13 -12.69 6.88
C PRO A 400 -7.67 -12.77 6.99
N ALA A 401 -8.18 -12.63 8.20
CA ALA A 401 -9.61 -12.52 8.43
C ALA A 401 -10.17 -11.18 7.89
N PRO A 402 -11.44 -11.13 7.45
CA PRO A 402 -12.03 -9.86 7.03
C PRO A 402 -12.25 -8.92 8.23
N PRO A 403 -12.13 -7.59 8.04
CA PRO A 403 -12.46 -6.60 9.06
C PRO A 403 -13.91 -6.69 9.52
N THR A 404 -14.16 -6.29 10.79
CA THR A 404 -15.47 -6.36 11.43
C THR A 404 -15.87 -5.03 12.06
N ASN A 405 -17.10 -4.93 12.57
CA ASN A 405 -17.61 -3.75 13.27
C ASN A 405 -17.46 -2.44 12.48
N LEU A 406 -17.81 -2.50 11.20
CA LEU A 406 -17.74 -1.34 10.31
C LEU A 406 -18.63 -0.20 10.83
N SER A 407 -18.06 1.00 10.91
CA SER A 407 -18.73 2.22 11.35
C SER A 407 -18.49 3.35 10.37
N LEU A 408 -19.51 4.12 10.07
CA LEU A 408 -19.45 5.28 9.21
C LEU A 408 -20.14 6.46 9.87
N THR A 409 -19.45 7.59 9.95
CA THR A 409 -20.02 8.86 10.44
C THR A 409 -19.81 9.94 9.38
N LYS A 410 -20.77 10.87 9.27
CA LYS A 410 -20.69 12.01 8.36
C LYS A 410 -20.71 13.31 9.14
N ASN A 411 -19.74 14.19 8.85
CA ASN A 411 -19.67 15.53 9.41
C ASN A 411 -19.45 16.55 8.28
N GLY A 412 -20.49 17.26 7.91
CA GLY A 412 -20.43 18.11 6.70
C GLY A 412 -20.24 17.28 5.44
N ASN A 413 -19.18 17.53 4.71
CA ASN A 413 -18.79 16.79 3.52
C ASN A 413 -17.92 15.58 3.82
N ARG A 414 -17.38 15.49 5.04
CA ARG A 414 -16.47 14.42 5.46
C ARG A 414 -17.20 13.17 5.90
N PHE A 415 -16.88 12.06 5.27
CA PHE A 415 -17.27 10.71 5.64
C PHE A 415 -16.09 10.03 6.35
N ASN A 416 -16.26 9.67 7.63
CA ASN A 416 -15.24 9.00 8.39
C ASN A 416 -15.59 7.52 8.52
N PHE A 417 -14.71 6.67 8.03
CA PHE A 417 -14.81 5.21 8.03
C PHE A 417 -13.94 4.66 9.17
N SER A 418 -14.42 3.66 9.86
CA SER A 418 -13.61 2.91 10.84
C SER A 418 -14.12 1.48 10.97
N TRP A 419 -13.23 0.58 11.36
CA TRP A 419 -13.52 -0.84 11.54
C TRP A 419 -12.64 -1.42 12.65
N THR A 420 -12.99 -2.60 13.13
CA THR A 420 -12.09 -3.38 13.97
C THR A 420 -11.09 -4.08 13.07
N GLY A 421 -9.81 -3.93 13.36
CA GLY A 421 -8.72 -4.58 12.66
C GLY A 421 -8.91 -6.10 12.60
N ALA A 422 -8.43 -6.69 11.54
CA ALA A 422 -8.51 -8.13 11.31
C ALA A 422 -7.46 -8.89 12.15
N THR A 423 -7.57 -10.21 12.18
CA THR A 423 -6.53 -11.10 12.69
C THR A 423 -5.94 -11.91 11.55
N ASP A 424 -4.69 -12.26 11.67
CA ASP A 424 -3.96 -13.11 10.75
C ASP A 424 -3.19 -14.19 11.50
N ASP A 425 -2.76 -15.26 10.81
CA ASP A 425 -2.01 -16.35 11.44
C ASP A 425 -0.52 -16.02 11.58
N LYS A 426 0.01 -15.10 10.80
CA LYS A 426 1.41 -14.70 10.75
C LYS A 426 1.61 -13.20 10.97
N THR A 427 0.96 -12.36 10.16
CA THR A 427 1.17 -10.91 10.20
C THR A 427 0.56 -10.28 11.45
N PRO A 428 1.32 -9.52 12.24
CA PRO A 428 0.78 -8.78 13.38
C PRO A 428 -0.34 -7.83 12.96
N VAL A 429 -1.36 -7.67 13.80
CA VAL A 429 -2.55 -6.84 13.52
C VAL A 429 -2.19 -5.39 13.16
N THR A 430 -1.14 -4.87 13.76
CA THR A 430 -0.62 -3.52 13.53
C THR A 430 0.03 -3.35 12.16
N ALA A 431 0.60 -4.41 11.60
CA ALA A 431 1.25 -4.42 10.29
C ALA A 431 0.31 -4.80 9.13
N LEU A 432 -0.98 -5.10 9.41
CA LEU A 432 -1.98 -5.32 8.37
C LEU A 432 -2.33 -4.00 7.69
N SER A 433 -2.45 -4.03 6.38
CA SER A 433 -3.06 -2.96 5.59
C SER A 433 -4.48 -3.32 5.15
N TYR A 434 -5.21 -2.35 4.61
CA TYR A 434 -6.63 -2.52 4.29
C TYR A 434 -6.97 -1.88 2.95
N GLU A 435 -7.67 -2.61 2.09
CA GLU A 435 -8.27 -2.04 0.88
C GLU A 435 -9.72 -1.68 1.16
N ILE A 436 -10.03 -0.40 1.18
CA ILE A 436 -11.40 0.12 1.27
C ILE A 436 -11.95 0.42 -0.12
N THR A 437 -13.23 0.11 -0.33
CA THR A 437 -13.98 0.47 -1.54
C THR A 437 -15.26 1.19 -1.17
N VAL A 438 -15.57 2.26 -1.89
CA VAL A 438 -16.72 3.14 -1.63
C VAL A 438 -17.48 3.40 -2.93
N GLY A 439 -18.80 3.38 -2.87
CA GLY A 439 -19.65 3.65 -4.02
C GLY A 439 -20.98 4.30 -3.68
N LYS A 440 -21.69 4.75 -4.72
CA LYS A 440 -23.01 5.42 -4.60
C LYS A 440 -24.16 4.46 -4.46
N THR A 441 -24.01 3.23 -4.94
CA THR A 441 -25.04 2.19 -4.93
C THR A 441 -24.47 0.86 -4.43
N PRO A 442 -25.30 -0.02 -3.85
CA PRO A 442 -24.83 -1.31 -3.36
C PRO A 442 -24.09 -2.12 -4.43
N GLY A 443 -22.92 -2.66 -4.07
CA GLY A 443 -22.11 -3.50 -4.93
C GLY A 443 -21.37 -2.76 -6.06
N VAL A 444 -21.47 -1.44 -6.13
CA VAL A 444 -20.78 -0.60 -7.11
C VAL A 444 -19.82 0.32 -6.37
N TYR A 445 -18.54 0.31 -6.74
CA TYR A 445 -17.48 1.05 -6.05
C TYR A 445 -16.92 2.16 -6.95
N ASP A 446 -17.80 3.12 -7.29
CA ASP A 446 -17.61 4.21 -8.24
C ASP A 446 -17.21 5.55 -7.59
N ILE A 447 -16.86 5.54 -6.30
CA ILE A 447 -16.33 6.72 -5.59
C ILE A 447 -14.85 6.56 -5.31
N ALA A 448 -14.45 5.49 -4.63
CA ALA A 448 -13.06 5.29 -4.24
C ALA A 448 -12.69 3.82 -4.12
N LYS A 449 -11.44 3.51 -4.45
CA LYS A 449 -10.72 2.29 -4.08
C LYS A 449 -9.34 2.68 -3.61
N TYR A 450 -9.00 2.42 -2.35
CA TYR A 450 -7.77 2.89 -1.74
C TYR A 450 -7.21 1.89 -0.72
N ILE A 451 -5.88 1.90 -0.55
CA ILE A 451 -5.19 1.09 0.47
C ILE A 451 -4.72 2.01 1.58
N VAL A 452 -5.04 1.64 2.82
CA VAL A 452 -4.63 2.35 4.03
C VAL A 452 -3.94 1.40 5.00
N THR A 453 -3.08 1.93 5.86
CA THR A 453 -2.31 1.16 6.84
C THR A 453 -2.94 1.15 8.24
N THR A 454 -3.98 1.94 8.45
CA THR A 454 -4.72 2.04 9.72
C THR A 454 -6.15 1.55 9.57
N PRO A 455 -6.83 1.09 10.64
CA PRO A 455 -8.21 0.63 10.57
C PRO A 455 -9.24 1.77 10.56
N SER A 456 -8.90 2.87 9.92
CA SER A 456 -9.76 4.05 9.71
C SER A 456 -9.33 4.83 8.49
N TRP A 457 -10.24 5.63 7.94
CA TRP A 457 -9.98 6.51 6.80
C TRP A 457 -11.08 7.55 6.68
N PHE A 458 -10.88 8.59 5.86
CA PHE A 458 -11.92 9.54 5.54
C PHE A 458 -11.93 9.93 4.05
N LEU A 459 -13.10 10.40 3.60
CA LEU A 459 -13.30 11.04 2.31
C LEU A 459 -14.04 12.37 2.49
N ASP A 460 -13.65 13.38 1.75
CA ASP A 460 -14.32 14.67 1.65
C ASP A 460 -15.07 14.73 0.32
N LEU A 461 -16.34 14.37 0.32
CA LEU A 461 -17.19 14.27 -0.88
C LEU A 461 -18.06 15.51 -1.05
N ASP A 462 -18.52 15.73 -2.30
CA ASP A 462 -19.45 16.82 -2.59
C ASP A 462 -20.71 16.76 -1.72
N SER A 463 -21.26 17.92 -1.37
CA SER A 463 -22.43 18.05 -0.50
C SER A 463 -23.69 17.36 -1.04
N SER A 464 -23.76 17.06 -2.33
CA SER A 464 -24.86 16.29 -2.94
C SER A 464 -24.82 14.81 -2.53
N VAL A 465 -23.66 14.26 -2.14
CA VAL A 465 -23.52 12.88 -1.69
C VAL A 465 -24.06 12.75 -0.25
N GLN A 466 -25.23 12.14 -0.12
CA GLN A 466 -25.87 12.00 1.19
C GLN A 466 -25.58 10.66 1.85
N ASN A 467 -25.29 9.63 1.08
CA ASN A 467 -24.99 8.29 1.55
C ASN A 467 -23.98 7.60 0.64
N VAL A 468 -23.25 6.65 1.19
CA VAL A 468 -22.32 5.79 0.46
C VAL A 468 -22.45 4.35 0.94
N TYR A 469 -22.08 3.41 0.07
CA TYR A 469 -21.94 1.99 0.36
C TYR A 469 -20.47 1.64 0.32
N TRP A 470 -19.98 0.89 1.29
CA TRP A 470 -18.57 0.61 1.39
C TRP A 470 -18.27 -0.75 1.99
N SER A 471 -17.15 -1.29 1.64
CA SER A 471 -16.60 -2.51 2.21
C SER A 471 -15.09 -2.39 2.34
N VAL A 472 -14.51 -3.23 3.18
CA VAL A 472 -13.09 -3.25 3.44
C VAL A 472 -12.60 -4.69 3.50
N ARG A 473 -11.38 -4.95 3.04
CA ARG A 473 -10.66 -6.21 3.23
C ARG A 473 -9.28 -5.94 3.76
N SER A 474 -8.73 -6.85 4.53
CA SER A 474 -7.37 -6.79 5.03
C SER A 474 -6.37 -7.38 4.04
N ILE A 475 -5.14 -6.97 4.15
CA ILE A 475 -4.00 -7.41 3.35
C ILE A 475 -2.86 -7.68 4.33
N ASP A 476 -2.25 -8.86 4.27
CA ASP A 476 -1.10 -9.23 5.08
C ASP A 476 0.25 -8.80 4.45
N ALA A 477 1.35 -9.07 5.14
CA ALA A 477 2.69 -8.74 4.68
C ALA A 477 3.12 -9.53 3.43
N SER A 478 2.53 -10.72 3.19
CA SER A 478 2.70 -11.51 1.96
C SER A 478 1.75 -11.08 0.83
N LYS A 479 1.06 -9.94 0.99
CA LYS A 479 0.08 -9.37 0.03
C LYS A 479 -1.13 -10.25 -0.26
N ALA A 480 -1.45 -11.22 0.60
CA ALA A 480 -2.69 -11.99 0.50
C ALA A 480 -3.88 -11.18 1.03
N TYR A 481 -5.00 -11.24 0.30
CA TYR A 481 -6.20 -10.49 0.60
C TYR A 481 -7.23 -11.35 1.34
N SER A 482 -7.84 -10.80 2.39
CA SER A 482 -9.03 -11.42 2.98
C SER A 482 -10.24 -11.39 2.04
N ASP A 483 -11.28 -12.12 2.39
CA ASP A 483 -12.60 -11.84 1.86
C ASP A 483 -13.02 -10.41 2.26
N ARG A 484 -13.87 -9.76 1.46
CA ARG A 484 -14.40 -8.45 1.84
C ARG A 484 -15.34 -8.58 3.03
N SER A 485 -15.36 -7.57 3.88
CA SER A 485 -16.38 -7.40 4.88
C SER A 485 -17.78 -7.35 4.25
N THR A 486 -18.81 -7.61 5.04
CA THR A 486 -20.18 -7.29 4.62
C THR A 486 -20.26 -5.79 4.31
N GLU A 487 -20.88 -5.45 3.18
CA GLU A 487 -21.05 -4.05 2.77
C GLU A 487 -21.83 -3.27 3.84
N ALA A 488 -21.32 -2.10 4.17
CA ALA A 488 -21.94 -1.17 5.10
C ALA A 488 -22.35 0.12 4.35
N THR A 489 -23.28 0.83 4.91
CA THR A 489 -23.69 2.15 4.41
C THR A 489 -23.69 3.13 5.57
N LEU A 490 -23.81 4.44 5.31
CA LEU A 490 -24.07 5.46 6.34
C LEU A 490 -25.30 4.98 7.10
N GLY A 491 -25.00 4.35 8.23
CA GLY A 491 -25.99 3.48 8.84
C GLY A 491 -27.31 4.22 9.03
N THR A 492 -28.33 3.65 8.54
CA THR A 492 -29.21 3.08 9.48
C THR A 492 -28.43 2.06 10.36
N GLN A 493 -27.45 2.45 11.22
CA GLN A 493 -27.75 2.10 12.61
C GLN A 493 -29.22 2.45 12.69
N ASN A 494 -30.05 1.43 12.83
CA ASN A 494 -31.35 1.63 13.43
C ASN A 494 -31.01 2.36 14.74
N ILE A 495 -30.85 3.69 14.65
CA ILE A 495 -30.94 4.54 15.80
C ILE A 495 -32.35 4.23 16.21
N ILE A 496 -32.43 3.29 17.14
CA ILE A 496 -33.65 3.12 17.91
C ILE A 496 -33.80 4.51 18.46
N LYS A 497 -34.59 5.32 17.71
CA LYS A 497 -34.75 6.74 18.04
C LYS A 497 -35.13 6.74 19.49
N GLU A 498 -34.65 7.69 20.27
CA GLU A 498 -35.02 7.79 21.69
C GLU A 498 -36.52 7.59 21.92
N ARG A 499 -37.34 7.74 20.88
CA ARG A 499 -38.79 7.49 20.82
C ARG A 499 -39.17 6.01 20.65
N ASP A 500 -38.28 5.10 20.24
CA ASP A 500 -38.66 3.70 19.99
C ASP A 500 -38.80 2.90 21.28
N PHE A 501 -38.16 3.33 22.38
CA PHE A 501 -38.43 2.85 23.72
C PHE A 501 -38.00 3.86 24.80
N MET A 502 -38.68 3.77 25.95
CA MET A 502 -38.35 4.55 27.14
C MET A 502 -38.22 3.62 28.34
N ILE A 503 -37.31 3.96 29.24
CA ILE A 503 -37.19 3.36 30.56
C ILE A 503 -37.65 4.39 31.60
N TYR A 504 -38.59 4.00 32.42
CA TYR A 504 -39.10 4.90 33.46
C TYR A 504 -39.61 4.14 34.70
N PRO A 505 -39.57 4.73 35.90
CA PRO A 505 -38.83 5.95 36.18
C PRO A 505 -37.31 5.74 36.09
N ASN A 506 -36.58 6.76 35.68
CA ASN A 506 -35.12 6.80 35.76
C ASN A 506 -34.74 8.20 36.24
N PRO A 507 -34.23 8.33 37.47
CA PRO A 507 -33.83 7.31 38.45
C PRO A 507 -34.98 6.48 39.05
N ALA A 508 -34.69 5.22 39.39
CA ALA A 508 -35.65 4.24 39.95
C ALA A 508 -35.22 3.79 41.37
N SER A 509 -36.19 3.27 42.15
CA SER A 509 -35.92 2.68 43.47
C SER A 509 -36.44 1.26 43.64
N GLU A 510 -37.57 0.91 42.99
CA GLU A 510 -38.21 -0.40 43.15
C GLU A 510 -38.41 -1.10 41.83
N LYS A 511 -39.00 -0.41 40.86
CA LYS A 511 -39.33 -0.97 39.54
C LYS A 511 -38.97 0.00 38.42
N VAL A 512 -38.55 -0.55 37.28
CA VAL A 512 -38.32 0.15 36.01
C VAL A 512 -39.21 -0.47 34.96
N PHE A 513 -39.93 0.33 34.20
CA PHE A 513 -40.74 -0.10 33.08
C PHE A 513 -40.05 0.20 31.77
N ILE A 514 -40.21 -0.71 30.82
CA ILE A 514 -39.68 -0.54 29.45
C ILE A 514 -40.87 -0.39 28.52
N LYS A 515 -41.11 0.83 28.04
CA LYS A 515 -42.14 1.13 27.05
C LYS A 515 -41.54 1.16 25.68
N GLY A 516 -41.94 0.29 24.79
CA GLY A 516 -41.48 0.20 23.39
C GLY A 516 -42.13 -0.95 22.66
N GLU A 517 -42.10 -0.90 21.32
CA GLU A 517 -42.58 -2.00 20.49
C GLU A 517 -41.51 -3.10 20.36
N LYS A 518 -41.94 -4.38 20.35
CA LYS A 518 -41.07 -5.54 20.07
C LYS A 518 -39.83 -5.67 20.97
N VAL A 519 -39.92 -5.29 22.26
CA VAL A 519 -38.92 -5.63 23.26
C VAL A 519 -38.98 -7.14 23.54
N THR A 520 -37.87 -7.84 23.31
CA THR A 520 -37.79 -9.29 23.39
C THR A 520 -36.92 -9.79 24.54
N ASP A 521 -35.91 -9.02 24.96
CA ASP A 521 -34.99 -9.45 25.98
C ASP A 521 -34.29 -8.26 26.67
N VAL A 522 -33.72 -8.49 27.88
CA VAL A 522 -33.03 -7.51 28.67
C VAL A 522 -31.79 -8.10 29.37
N GLU A 523 -30.73 -7.32 29.49
CA GLU A 523 -29.57 -7.64 30.29
C GLU A 523 -29.15 -6.41 31.10
N MET A 524 -28.65 -6.62 32.32
CA MET A 524 -28.19 -5.54 33.18
C MET A 524 -26.71 -5.75 33.56
N TYR A 525 -25.97 -4.67 33.56
CA TYR A 525 -24.55 -4.67 33.94
C TYR A 525 -24.28 -3.54 34.94
N SER A 526 -23.41 -3.80 35.91
CA SER A 526 -22.81 -2.74 36.74
C SER A 526 -21.83 -1.93 35.89
N ILE A 527 -21.41 -0.76 36.40
CA ILE A 527 -20.52 0.15 35.66
C ILE A 527 -19.14 -0.44 35.40
N ASP A 528 -18.71 -1.40 36.21
CA ASP A 528 -17.48 -2.18 36.06
C ASP A 528 -17.61 -3.39 35.12
N GLY A 529 -18.76 -3.51 34.42
CA GLY A 529 -19.01 -4.53 33.39
C GLY A 529 -19.50 -5.89 33.89
N LYS A 530 -19.73 -6.06 35.19
CA LYS A 530 -20.26 -7.32 35.73
C LYS A 530 -21.74 -7.47 35.38
N LYS A 531 -22.10 -8.61 34.75
CA LYS A 531 -23.50 -8.95 34.45
C LYS A 531 -24.28 -9.28 35.73
N LEU A 532 -25.47 -8.67 35.87
CA LEU A 532 -26.36 -8.86 36.97
C LEU A 532 -27.57 -9.68 36.56
N SER A 533 -28.11 -10.53 37.44
CA SER A 533 -29.33 -11.26 37.19
C SER A 533 -30.52 -10.30 37.28
N ILE A 534 -31.30 -10.19 36.21
CA ILE A 534 -32.51 -9.41 36.11
C ILE A 534 -33.45 -10.10 35.17
N ASP A 535 -34.73 -10.18 35.57
CA ASP A 535 -35.76 -10.78 34.75
C ASP A 535 -36.82 -9.74 34.39
N MET A 536 -37.25 -9.77 33.15
CA MET A 536 -38.33 -8.92 32.65
C MET A 536 -39.67 -9.62 32.88
N SER A 537 -40.53 -8.99 33.66
CA SER A 537 -41.91 -9.44 33.91
C SER A 537 -42.80 -9.32 32.65
N ALA A 538 -43.93 -10.00 32.62
CA ALA A 538 -44.86 -9.95 31.49
C ALA A 538 -45.40 -8.54 31.20
N ASP A 539 -45.45 -7.67 32.21
CA ASP A 539 -45.80 -6.26 32.09
C ASP A 539 -44.64 -5.37 31.62
N ARG A 540 -43.52 -5.99 31.23
CA ARG A 540 -42.24 -5.34 30.83
C ARG A 540 -41.65 -4.47 31.93
N SER A 541 -41.82 -4.86 33.20
CA SER A 541 -41.15 -4.25 34.33
C SER A 541 -39.95 -5.08 34.78
N LEU A 542 -38.97 -4.40 35.36
CA LEU A 542 -37.80 -4.97 36.00
C LEU A 542 -37.84 -4.62 37.48
N ASN A 543 -37.69 -5.60 38.37
CA ASN A 543 -37.58 -5.34 39.80
C ASN A 543 -36.10 -4.98 40.09
N VAL A 544 -35.87 -3.77 40.54
CA VAL A 544 -34.53 -3.23 40.84
C VAL A 544 -34.34 -2.93 42.33
N SER A 545 -35.31 -3.27 43.20
CA SER A 545 -35.26 -2.95 44.63
C SER A 545 -34.10 -3.62 45.39
N HIS A 546 -33.53 -4.68 44.84
CA HIS A 546 -32.40 -5.43 45.40
C HIS A 546 -31.04 -4.86 44.99
N LEU A 547 -31.02 -3.88 44.06
CA LEU A 547 -29.78 -3.28 43.57
C LEU A 547 -29.28 -2.16 44.51
N ILE A 548 -27.98 -2.06 44.63
CA ILE A 548 -27.34 -1.00 45.39
C ILE A 548 -27.50 0.32 44.62
N LYS A 549 -27.65 1.43 45.36
CA LYS A 549 -27.68 2.77 44.75
C LYS A 549 -26.47 2.99 43.86
N GLY A 550 -26.72 3.40 42.63
CA GLY A 550 -25.63 3.56 41.67
C GLY A 550 -26.08 3.68 40.23
N VAL A 551 -25.12 3.61 39.32
CA VAL A 551 -25.33 3.65 37.87
C VAL A 551 -25.16 2.26 37.29
N TYR A 552 -26.09 1.86 36.45
CA TYR A 552 -26.12 0.59 35.77
C TYR A 552 -26.30 0.79 34.28
N LEU A 553 -25.88 -0.19 33.48
CA LEU A 553 -26.11 -0.26 32.05
C LEU A 553 -27.19 -1.30 31.78
N LEU A 554 -28.33 -0.86 31.29
CA LEU A 554 -29.44 -1.72 30.88
C LEU A 554 -29.37 -1.92 29.36
N LYS A 555 -29.10 -3.14 28.91
CA LYS A 555 -29.21 -3.56 27.53
C LYS A 555 -30.62 -4.08 27.28
N VAL A 556 -31.24 -3.63 26.20
CA VAL A 556 -32.59 -4.03 25.79
C VAL A 556 -32.54 -4.51 24.34
N LYS A 557 -33.10 -5.68 24.08
CA LYS A 557 -33.18 -6.25 22.72
C LYS A 557 -34.49 -5.84 22.07
N ILE A 558 -34.40 -5.12 20.95
CA ILE A 558 -35.55 -4.63 20.19
C ILE A 558 -35.37 -4.99 18.73
N LYS A 559 -36.35 -5.67 18.11
CA LYS A 559 -36.27 -6.11 16.70
C LYS A 559 -34.95 -6.84 16.40
N ASP A 560 -34.52 -7.72 17.32
CA ASP A 560 -33.27 -8.50 17.27
C ASP A 560 -31.95 -7.72 17.41
N GLN A 561 -32.02 -6.44 17.72
CA GLN A 561 -30.83 -5.63 18.01
C GLN A 561 -30.73 -5.22 19.47
N TRP A 562 -29.51 -5.26 20.02
CA TRP A 562 -29.25 -4.81 21.38
C TRP A 562 -28.96 -3.30 21.40
N THR A 563 -29.58 -2.60 22.35
CA THR A 563 -29.30 -1.20 22.64
C THR A 563 -29.08 -1.02 24.14
N THR A 564 -28.23 -0.06 24.53
CA THR A 564 -27.85 0.17 25.92
C THR A 564 -28.38 1.51 26.40
N ARG A 565 -28.91 1.54 27.63
CA ARG A 565 -29.32 2.78 28.34
C ARG A 565 -28.72 2.82 29.73
N LYS A 566 -28.39 4.02 30.16
CA LYS A 566 -28.00 4.30 31.54
C LYS A 566 -29.23 4.25 32.42
N LEU A 567 -29.19 3.43 33.48
CA LEU A 567 -30.20 3.36 34.55
C LEU A 567 -29.56 3.81 35.85
N ILE A 568 -30.25 4.70 36.56
CA ILE A 568 -29.82 5.21 37.86
C ILE A 568 -30.73 4.62 38.92
N ILE A 569 -30.17 3.96 39.94
CA ILE A 569 -30.88 3.45 41.13
C ILE A 569 -30.62 4.39 42.31
N LYS A 570 -31.72 4.80 43.00
CA LYS A 570 -31.72 5.73 44.14
C LYS A 570 -31.71 5.03 45.47
#